data_f6c2a83d6345d4a185c7d36b3d3e663d
#
_entry.id   f6c2a83d6345d4a185c7d36b3d3e663d
#
_cell.length_a   1.000
_cell.length_b   1.000
_cell.length_c   1.000
_cell.angle_alpha   90.00
_cell.angle_beta   90.00
_cell.angle_gamma   90.00
#
_symmetry.space_group_name_H-M   'P 1'
#
loop_
_entity.id
_entity.type
_entity.pdbx_description
1 polymer ?
#
loop_
_entity_poly.entity_id
_entity_poly.type
_entity_poly.pdbx_seq_one_letter_code
_entity_poly.pdbx_strand_id
1 'polypeptide(L)'
;MAVHVEAPFMFLIFGRDRAILLDTGATRSPDFFPLRQTVDQLITQWLAKYPRDRYALTVAHTHLHRDHFEADSQFADRPDTVVVGKSLANTIAFYGFQNWPQDELTYELGDRTLKIIATPGHEAAEICIYDPFTQILFTGDIFYPGRLYIEDWNAFVSSIERMIAFCETHPISHLLGCHIEMSIYPRLDYLIRSSYQPYERPLQMSVAQLKSVR
;
A
#
# COMPACT_ATOMS: atom_id res chain seq x y z
N MET A 1 -17.53 11.41 -5.96
CA MET A 1 -16.57 12.52 -6.22
C MET A 1 -15.37 12.27 -5.34
N ALA A 2 -14.17 12.18 -5.88
CA ALA A 2 -12.97 11.99 -5.07
C ALA A 2 -12.74 13.19 -4.16
N VAL A 3 -12.32 12.96 -2.92
CA VAL A 3 -12.00 14.03 -1.95
C VAL A 3 -10.72 14.76 -2.36
N HIS A 4 -9.82 14.06 -3.05
CA HIS A 4 -8.58 14.58 -3.62
C HIS A 4 -8.38 14.03 -5.03
N VAL A 5 -7.67 14.75 -5.89
CA VAL A 5 -7.45 14.35 -7.30
C VAL A 5 -6.60 13.07 -7.40
N GLU A 6 -5.66 12.88 -6.49
CA GLU A 6 -4.81 11.68 -6.45
C GLU A 6 -5.60 10.42 -6.07
N ALA A 7 -6.64 10.55 -5.22
CA ALA A 7 -7.55 9.49 -4.83
C ALA A 7 -6.88 8.12 -4.58
N PRO A 8 -5.80 8.04 -3.77
CA PRO A 8 -5.07 6.80 -3.57
C PRO A 8 -5.92 5.76 -2.86
N PHE A 9 -5.75 4.50 -3.24
CA PHE A 9 -6.33 3.36 -2.53
C PHE A 9 -5.51 3.08 -1.27
N MET A 10 -6.22 2.83 -0.18
CA MET A 10 -5.67 2.42 1.10
C MET A 10 -6.18 1.04 1.45
N PHE A 11 -5.37 0.25 2.15
CA PHE A 11 -5.74 -1.13 2.47
C PHE A 11 -5.66 -1.38 3.96
N LEU A 12 -6.77 -1.87 4.54
CA LEU A 12 -6.82 -2.29 5.94
C LEU A 12 -6.85 -3.82 6.01
N ILE A 13 -5.76 -4.39 6.51
CA ILE A 13 -5.56 -5.84 6.59
C ILE A 13 -5.70 -6.28 8.05
N PHE A 14 -6.61 -7.20 8.30
CA PHE A 14 -6.88 -7.73 9.64
C PHE A 14 -6.15 -9.03 9.89
N GLY A 15 -5.48 -9.15 11.02
CA GLY A 15 -5.05 -10.40 11.61
C GLY A 15 -5.79 -10.68 12.93
N ARG A 16 -5.34 -11.70 13.66
CA ARG A 16 -5.98 -12.07 14.94
C ARG A 16 -5.71 -11.04 16.03
N ASP A 17 -4.49 -10.51 16.11
CA ASP A 17 -4.03 -9.73 17.26
C ASP A 17 -3.90 -8.23 16.94
N ARG A 18 -3.82 -7.89 15.67
CA ARG A 18 -3.72 -6.52 15.15
C ARG A 18 -4.15 -6.37 13.71
N ALA A 19 -4.44 -5.14 13.31
CA ALA A 19 -4.56 -4.75 11.91
C ALA A 19 -3.36 -3.91 11.46
N ILE A 20 -3.13 -3.87 10.14
CA ILE A 20 -2.26 -2.89 9.49
C ILE A 20 -3.08 -2.09 8.48
N LEU A 21 -2.99 -0.77 8.58
CA LEU A 21 -3.48 0.17 7.57
C LEU A 21 -2.30 0.57 6.70
N LEU A 22 -2.39 0.29 5.41
CA LEU A 22 -1.43 0.71 4.40
C LEU A 22 -1.92 2.02 3.80
N ASP A 23 -1.14 3.06 4.02
CA ASP A 23 -1.39 4.44 3.64
C ASP A 23 -2.55 5.11 4.37
N THR A 24 -2.54 6.43 4.39
CA THR A 24 -3.59 7.25 5.01
C THR A 24 -4.20 8.27 4.05
N GLY A 25 -3.81 8.23 2.78
CA GLY A 25 -4.43 9.02 1.74
C GLY A 25 -3.95 10.49 1.69
N ALA A 26 -4.53 11.24 0.76
CA ALA A 26 -4.09 12.56 0.35
C ALA A 26 -4.79 13.71 1.11
N THR A 27 -5.66 13.44 2.09
CA THR A 27 -6.48 14.45 2.75
C THR A 27 -6.37 14.39 4.27
N ARG A 28 -5.78 15.42 4.86
CA ARG A 28 -5.51 15.50 6.30
C ARG A 28 -6.74 15.71 7.16
N SER A 29 -7.64 16.60 6.71
CA SER A 29 -8.78 17.04 7.52
C SER A 29 -9.81 15.93 7.72
N PRO A 30 -10.16 15.59 8.99
CA PRO A 30 -11.21 14.63 9.26
C PRO A 30 -12.62 15.11 8.87
N ASP A 31 -12.81 16.41 8.70
CA ASP A 31 -14.11 16.98 8.27
C ASP A 31 -14.45 16.58 6.84
N PHE A 32 -13.43 16.41 6.00
CA PHE A 32 -13.59 16.00 4.61
C PHE A 32 -13.27 14.51 4.41
N PHE A 33 -12.39 13.97 5.24
CA PHE A 33 -11.91 12.60 5.11
C PHE A 33 -11.73 11.97 6.51
N PRO A 34 -12.80 11.46 7.14
CA PRO A 34 -12.79 10.92 8.50
C PRO A 34 -12.21 9.50 8.53
N LEU A 35 -10.93 9.36 8.13
CA LEU A 35 -10.28 8.05 7.96
C LEU A 35 -10.21 7.28 9.29
N ARG A 36 -9.78 7.92 10.37
CA ARG A 36 -9.73 7.27 11.69
C ARG A 36 -11.08 6.72 12.10
N GLN A 37 -12.14 7.52 11.96
CA GLN A 37 -13.50 7.07 12.33
C GLN A 37 -13.90 5.84 11.49
N THR A 38 -13.61 5.85 10.20
CA THR A 38 -13.90 4.72 9.31
C THR A 38 -13.12 3.47 9.72
N VAL A 39 -11.82 3.61 10.01
CA VAL A 39 -10.96 2.50 10.47
C VAL A 39 -11.47 1.95 11.81
N ASP A 40 -11.82 2.81 12.77
CA ASP A 40 -12.35 2.40 14.07
C ASP A 40 -13.68 1.64 13.94
N GLN A 41 -14.56 2.07 13.03
CA GLN A 41 -15.81 1.35 12.71
C GLN A 41 -15.53 -0.04 12.13
N LEU A 42 -14.59 -0.16 11.20
CA LEU A 42 -14.21 -1.45 10.61
C LEU A 42 -13.57 -2.38 11.64
N ILE A 43 -12.71 -1.87 12.50
CA ILE A 43 -12.11 -2.64 13.62
C ILE A 43 -13.20 -3.09 14.61
N THR A 44 -14.17 -2.22 14.92
CA THR A 44 -15.29 -2.57 15.79
C THR A 44 -16.14 -3.70 15.19
N GLN A 45 -16.42 -3.64 13.90
CA GLN A 45 -17.14 -4.70 13.18
C GLN A 45 -16.36 -6.02 13.14
N TRP A 46 -15.03 -5.95 13.00
CA TRP A 46 -14.15 -7.12 13.06
C TRP A 46 -14.20 -7.75 14.46
N LEU A 47 -14.04 -6.96 15.52
CA LEU A 47 -14.03 -7.41 16.89
C LEU A 47 -15.40 -7.93 17.38
N ALA A 48 -16.49 -7.50 16.77
CA ALA A 48 -17.82 -8.09 17.02
C ALA A 48 -17.89 -9.57 16.56
N LYS A 49 -17.10 -9.95 15.55
CA LYS A 49 -17.02 -11.33 15.05
C LYS A 49 -15.89 -12.11 15.71
N TYR A 50 -14.79 -11.44 16.03
CA TYR A 50 -13.55 -12.03 16.56
C TYR A 50 -13.10 -11.29 17.82
N PRO A 51 -13.77 -11.46 18.95
CA PRO A 51 -13.52 -10.67 20.18
C PRO A 51 -12.09 -10.80 20.68
N ARG A 52 -11.49 -9.67 21.10
CA ARG A 52 -10.18 -9.56 21.76
C ARG A 52 -10.23 -8.48 22.82
N ASP A 53 -9.53 -8.70 23.93
CA ASP A 53 -9.41 -7.71 25.01
C ASP A 53 -8.56 -6.50 24.59
N ARG A 54 -7.57 -6.74 23.71
CA ARG A 54 -6.71 -5.71 23.13
C ARG A 54 -6.53 -6.00 21.64
N TYR A 55 -6.57 -4.95 20.84
CA TYR A 55 -6.36 -5.05 19.39
C TYR A 55 -5.57 -3.84 18.89
N ALA A 56 -4.36 -4.10 18.44
CA ALA A 56 -3.45 -3.04 17.99
C ALA A 56 -3.71 -2.64 16.53
N LEU A 57 -3.33 -1.41 16.20
CA LEU A 57 -3.27 -0.92 14.81
C LEU A 57 -1.85 -0.49 14.48
N THR A 58 -1.36 -0.91 13.34
CA THR A 58 -0.18 -0.32 12.72
C THR A 58 -0.64 0.51 11.52
N VAL A 59 -0.21 1.76 11.46
CA VAL A 59 -0.33 2.64 10.29
C VAL A 59 1.03 2.68 9.63
N ALA A 60 1.13 2.14 8.43
CA ALA A 60 2.37 2.05 7.66
C ALA A 60 2.15 2.59 6.24
N HIS A 61 3.22 2.90 5.54
CA HIS A 61 3.16 3.50 4.22
C HIS A 61 3.80 2.57 3.19
N THR A 62 3.19 2.50 2.01
CA THR A 62 3.80 1.84 0.86
C THR A 62 5.04 2.61 0.43
N HIS A 63 4.96 3.95 0.46
CA HIS A 63 6.07 4.87 0.20
C HIS A 63 5.78 6.26 0.81
N LEU A 64 6.63 7.25 0.58
CA LEU A 64 6.63 8.50 1.33
C LEU A 64 6.23 9.73 0.50
N HIS A 65 5.42 9.59 -0.54
CA HIS A 65 4.74 10.71 -1.17
C HIS A 65 3.54 11.18 -0.33
N ARG A 66 3.23 12.48 -0.39
CA ARG A 66 2.29 13.14 0.53
C ARG A 66 0.88 12.57 0.48
N ASP A 67 0.44 12.13 -0.66
CA ASP A 67 -0.89 11.56 -0.86
C ASP A 67 -1.05 10.17 -0.20
N HIS A 68 0.02 9.59 0.37
CA HIS A 68 -0.01 8.33 1.10
C HIS A 68 0.00 8.50 2.63
N PHE A 69 0.32 9.70 3.16
CA PHE A 69 0.45 9.89 4.60
C PHE A 69 -0.21 11.17 5.17
N GLU A 70 -1.00 11.89 4.41
CA GLU A 70 -1.56 13.17 4.87
C GLU A 70 -2.48 13.04 6.08
N ALA A 71 -3.21 11.92 6.23
CA ALA A 71 -4.09 11.73 7.39
C ALA A 71 -3.46 11.02 8.59
N ASP A 72 -2.14 10.81 8.63
CA ASP A 72 -1.42 10.23 9.78
C ASP A 72 -1.77 10.90 11.10
N SER A 73 -1.91 12.23 11.08
CA SER A 73 -2.24 13.00 12.27
C SER A 73 -3.56 12.61 12.93
N GLN A 74 -4.47 11.97 12.20
CA GLN A 74 -5.71 11.45 12.75
C GLN A 74 -5.48 10.25 13.69
N PHE A 75 -4.33 9.60 13.60
CA PHE A 75 -3.98 8.41 14.41
C PHE A 75 -3.00 8.72 15.53
N ALA A 76 -2.51 9.96 15.67
CA ALA A 76 -1.45 10.32 16.60
C ALA A 76 -1.78 10.05 18.08
N ASP A 77 -3.05 10.20 18.45
CA ASP A 77 -3.55 9.98 19.81
C ASP A 77 -4.43 8.73 19.95
N ARG A 78 -4.48 7.87 18.91
CA ARG A 78 -5.25 6.64 18.96
C ARG A 78 -4.54 5.61 19.86
N PRO A 79 -5.23 5.06 20.89
CA PRO A 79 -4.63 4.05 21.77
C PRO A 79 -4.24 2.78 20.98
N ASP A 80 -3.28 2.03 21.51
CA ASP A 80 -2.75 0.79 20.94
C ASP A 80 -2.38 0.92 19.44
N THR A 81 -1.84 2.09 19.04
CA THR A 81 -1.52 2.38 17.64
C THR A 81 -0.05 2.79 17.47
N VAL A 82 0.58 2.26 16.45
CA VAL A 82 1.90 2.67 15.97
C VAL A 82 1.73 3.30 14.60
N VAL A 83 2.20 4.54 14.43
CA VAL A 83 2.34 5.19 13.12
C VAL A 83 3.82 5.15 12.73
N VAL A 84 4.14 4.49 11.64
CA VAL A 84 5.52 4.36 11.15
C VAL A 84 6.04 5.72 10.69
N GLY A 85 7.25 6.07 11.11
CA GLY A 85 7.83 7.36 10.79
C GLY A 85 8.15 7.51 9.30
N LYS A 86 8.13 8.76 8.81
CA LYS A 86 8.24 9.14 7.39
C LYS A 86 9.68 9.39 6.97
N SER A 87 10.49 8.35 6.87
CA SER A 87 11.81 8.37 6.24
C SER A 87 12.23 6.94 5.90
N LEU A 88 13.12 6.79 4.93
CA LEU A 88 13.74 5.49 4.62
C LEU A 88 14.34 4.85 5.87
N ALA A 89 15.01 5.62 6.72
CA ALA A 89 15.58 5.13 7.98
C ALA A 89 14.50 4.57 8.93
N ASN A 90 13.33 5.22 8.99
CA ASN A 90 12.21 4.72 9.80
C ASN A 90 11.62 3.43 9.22
N THR A 91 11.46 3.34 7.91
CA THR A 91 10.99 2.12 7.23
C THR A 91 11.96 0.96 7.49
N ILE A 92 13.26 1.19 7.29
CA ILE A 92 14.32 0.21 7.57
C ILE A 92 14.27 -0.25 9.03
N ALA A 93 14.22 0.69 9.96
CA ALA A 93 14.23 0.38 11.39
C ALA A 93 12.95 -0.35 11.84
N PHE A 94 11.79 0.05 11.33
CA PHE A 94 10.51 -0.55 11.71
C PHE A 94 10.38 -2.01 11.28
N TYR A 95 10.72 -2.31 10.02
CA TYR A 95 10.65 -3.67 9.51
C TYR A 95 11.89 -4.51 9.83
N GLY A 96 13.02 -3.87 10.18
CA GLY A 96 14.25 -4.55 10.57
C GLY A 96 15.16 -4.94 9.41
N PHE A 97 15.10 -4.22 8.28
CA PHE A 97 16.01 -4.44 7.16
C PHE A 97 17.47 -4.29 7.60
N GLN A 98 18.30 -5.27 7.25
CA GLN A 98 19.75 -5.24 7.46
C GLN A 98 20.50 -4.93 6.17
N ASN A 99 19.97 -5.40 5.04
CA ASN A 99 20.52 -5.20 3.69
C ASN A 99 19.44 -4.64 2.79
N TRP A 100 19.18 -3.34 2.90
CA TRP A 100 18.25 -2.64 2.00
C TRP A 100 18.83 -2.54 0.59
N PRO A 101 18.09 -2.85 -0.46
CA PRO A 101 16.70 -3.35 -0.54
C PRO A 101 16.62 -4.88 -0.73
N GLN A 102 17.62 -5.65 -0.32
CA GLN A 102 17.78 -7.06 -0.70
C GLN A 102 16.98 -8.03 0.18
N ASP A 103 16.72 -7.64 1.44
CA ASP A 103 16.06 -8.53 2.38
C ASP A 103 14.57 -8.72 2.04
N GLU A 104 14.07 -9.94 2.26
CA GLU A 104 12.66 -10.28 2.34
C GLU A 104 12.31 -10.49 3.81
N LEU A 105 11.37 -9.72 4.34
CA LEU A 105 11.01 -9.71 5.75
C LEU A 105 9.58 -10.18 5.97
N THR A 106 9.23 -10.44 7.22
CA THR A 106 7.86 -10.80 7.62
C THR A 106 7.31 -9.82 8.64
N TYR A 107 5.99 -9.62 8.60
CA TYR A 107 5.26 -8.81 9.57
C TYR A 107 4.05 -9.58 10.10
N GLU A 108 4.02 -9.80 11.41
CA GLU A 108 3.00 -10.63 12.06
C GLU A 108 1.77 -9.82 12.48
N LEU A 109 0.60 -10.32 12.08
CA LEU A 109 -0.70 -9.77 12.51
C LEU A 109 -1.42 -10.67 13.54
N GLY A 110 -0.80 -11.79 13.91
CA GLY A 110 -1.42 -12.89 14.67
C GLY A 110 -2.21 -13.82 13.74
N ASP A 111 -1.71 -15.04 13.55
CA ASP A 111 -2.21 -16.06 12.60
C ASP A 111 -2.30 -15.59 11.13
N ARG A 112 -1.67 -14.46 10.81
CA ARG A 112 -1.53 -13.92 9.45
C ARG A 112 -0.20 -13.20 9.33
N THR A 113 0.71 -13.80 8.59
CA THR A 113 2.06 -13.28 8.37
C THR A 113 2.13 -12.63 6.99
N LEU A 114 2.42 -11.35 6.93
CA LEU A 114 2.68 -10.65 5.68
C LEU A 114 4.16 -10.77 5.33
N LYS A 115 4.49 -10.72 4.04
CA LYS A 115 5.87 -10.58 3.56
C LYS A 115 6.11 -9.17 3.05
N ILE A 116 7.27 -8.62 3.40
CA ILE A 116 7.66 -7.25 3.06
C ILE A 116 8.88 -7.34 2.16
N ILE A 117 8.81 -6.74 0.99
CA ILE A 117 9.92 -6.62 0.04
C ILE A 117 10.15 -5.15 -0.30
N ALA A 118 11.39 -4.71 -0.23
CA ALA A 118 11.75 -3.36 -0.62
C ALA A 118 11.78 -3.22 -2.14
N THR A 119 11.15 -2.18 -2.64
CA THR A 119 10.98 -1.92 -4.08
C THR A 119 11.27 -0.46 -4.45
N PRO A 120 12.48 0.07 -4.10
CA PRO A 120 12.82 1.44 -4.46
C PRO A 120 12.82 1.65 -5.97
N GLY A 121 12.52 2.89 -6.39
CA GLY A 121 12.57 3.28 -7.80
C GLY A 121 11.53 4.33 -8.16
N HIS A 122 10.29 4.17 -7.76
CA HIS A 122 9.31 5.25 -7.74
C HIS A 122 9.66 6.24 -6.62
N GLU A 123 9.89 5.73 -5.39
CA GLU A 123 10.41 6.47 -4.25
C GLU A 123 11.42 5.59 -3.48
N ALA A 124 12.36 6.19 -2.75
CA ALA A 124 13.49 5.48 -2.15
C ALA A 124 13.11 4.51 -1.02
N ALA A 125 12.05 4.79 -0.27
CA ALA A 125 11.56 3.98 0.85
C ALA A 125 10.43 3.02 0.46
N GLU A 126 10.14 2.87 -0.82
CA GLU A 126 9.00 2.09 -1.28
C GLU A 126 9.14 0.61 -0.98
N ILE A 127 8.03 0.02 -0.54
CA ILE A 127 7.89 -1.41 -0.24
C ILE A 127 6.64 -1.98 -0.90
N CYS A 128 6.75 -3.24 -1.30
CA CYS A 128 5.58 -4.07 -1.60
C CYS A 128 5.27 -4.99 -0.41
N ILE A 129 3.99 -5.28 -0.22
CA ILE A 129 3.51 -6.13 0.86
C ILE A 129 2.70 -7.28 0.27
N TYR A 130 3.12 -8.50 0.54
CA TYR A 130 2.41 -9.70 0.10
C TYR A 130 1.65 -10.33 1.26
N ASP A 131 0.40 -10.64 1.02
CA ASP A 131 -0.46 -11.37 1.92
C ASP A 131 -0.69 -12.79 1.41
N PRO A 132 -0.06 -13.82 2.00
CA PRO A 132 -0.24 -15.20 1.57
C PRO A 132 -1.66 -15.73 1.75
N PHE A 133 -2.45 -15.13 2.66
CA PHE A 133 -3.82 -15.56 2.93
C PHE A 133 -4.77 -15.24 1.76
N THR A 134 -4.64 -14.06 1.18
CA THR A 134 -5.43 -13.64 0.00
C THR A 134 -4.68 -13.83 -1.31
N GLN A 135 -3.36 -14.10 -1.24
CA GLN A 135 -2.45 -14.16 -2.38
C GLN A 135 -2.37 -12.82 -3.14
N ILE A 136 -2.59 -11.70 -2.43
CA ILE A 136 -2.50 -10.36 -3.00
C ILE A 136 -1.11 -9.78 -2.73
N LEU A 137 -0.51 -9.19 -3.76
CA LEU A 137 0.67 -8.35 -3.65
C LEU A 137 0.24 -6.88 -3.77
N PHE A 138 0.33 -6.13 -2.67
CA PHE A 138 0.13 -4.68 -2.64
C PHE A 138 1.41 -4.02 -3.12
N THR A 139 1.31 -3.23 -4.18
CA THR A 139 2.48 -2.77 -4.94
C THR A 139 2.76 -1.27 -4.83
N GLY A 140 2.02 -0.54 -3.98
CA GLY A 140 2.22 0.90 -3.87
C GLY A 140 2.10 1.59 -5.23
N ASP A 141 3.07 2.44 -5.53
CA ASP A 141 3.12 3.17 -6.78
C ASP A 141 4.20 2.70 -7.74
N ILE A 142 4.94 1.66 -7.37
CA ILE A 142 5.89 1.07 -8.32
C ILE A 142 5.18 0.34 -9.47
N PHE A 143 3.95 -0.14 -9.23
CA PHE A 143 3.19 -0.84 -10.25
C PHE A 143 1.67 -0.72 -10.02
N TYR A 144 0.99 0.06 -10.86
CA TYR A 144 -0.45 0.29 -10.86
C TYR A 144 -0.97 0.56 -12.28
N PRO A 145 -2.28 0.53 -12.54
CA PRO A 145 -2.84 0.84 -13.86
C PRO A 145 -2.85 2.35 -14.12
N GLY A 146 -1.68 2.92 -14.41
CA GLY A 146 -1.48 4.35 -14.60
C GLY A 146 -0.12 4.70 -15.18
N ARG A 147 0.28 5.97 -15.03
CA ARG A 147 1.62 6.44 -15.36
C ARG A 147 2.55 6.11 -14.22
N LEU A 148 3.57 5.33 -14.49
CA LEU A 148 4.59 5.03 -13.50
C LEU A 148 5.60 6.19 -13.47
N TYR A 149 5.62 6.94 -12.37
CA TYR A 149 6.61 7.98 -12.11
C TYR A 149 7.84 7.33 -11.50
N ILE A 150 9.01 7.59 -12.04
CA ILE A 150 10.24 6.89 -11.66
C ILE A 150 11.30 7.92 -11.28
N GLU A 151 11.71 7.92 -10.00
CA GLU A 151 12.78 8.77 -9.50
C GLU A 151 14.17 8.19 -9.77
N ASP A 152 14.32 6.87 -9.61
CA ASP A 152 15.57 6.14 -9.91
C ASP A 152 15.29 4.97 -10.86
N TRP A 153 15.69 5.13 -12.11
CA TRP A 153 15.48 4.13 -13.16
C TRP A 153 16.16 2.80 -12.87
N ASN A 154 17.40 2.81 -12.37
CA ASN A 154 18.14 1.57 -12.11
C ASN A 154 17.53 0.80 -10.93
N ALA A 155 17.16 1.50 -9.88
CA ALA A 155 16.45 0.92 -8.75
C ALA A 155 15.09 0.36 -9.18
N PHE A 156 14.34 1.08 -10.00
CA PHE A 156 13.05 0.64 -10.54
C PHE A 156 13.18 -0.66 -11.33
N VAL A 157 14.10 -0.74 -12.29
CA VAL A 157 14.33 -1.96 -13.07
C VAL A 157 14.67 -3.14 -12.16
N SER A 158 15.60 -2.94 -11.22
CA SER A 158 15.98 -3.98 -10.25
C SER A 158 14.82 -4.41 -9.36
N SER A 159 13.95 -3.48 -8.99
CA SER A 159 12.75 -3.77 -8.19
C SER A 159 11.70 -4.54 -8.97
N ILE A 160 11.45 -4.18 -10.24
CA ILE A 160 10.55 -4.94 -11.12
C ILE A 160 11.06 -6.37 -11.31
N GLU A 161 12.36 -6.57 -11.54
CA GLU A 161 12.95 -7.91 -11.68
C GLU A 161 12.81 -8.73 -10.38
N ARG A 162 13.01 -8.11 -9.21
CA ARG A 162 12.80 -8.74 -7.90
C ARG A 162 11.34 -9.12 -7.69
N MET A 163 10.39 -8.25 -8.03
CA MET A 163 8.97 -8.55 -7.94
C MET A 163 8.57 -9.71 -8.86
N ILE A 164 9.11 -9.77 -10.08
CA ILE A 164 8.87 -10.89 -11.01
C ILE A 164 9.39 -12.20 -10.41
N ALA A 165 10.63 -12.21 -9.90
CA ALA A 165 11.22 -13.39 -9.26
C ALA A 165 10.43 -13.83 -8.02
N PHE A 166 9.95 -12.87 -7.21
CA PHE A 166 9.06 -13.15 -6.08
C PHE A 166 7.76 -13.83 -6.53
N CYS A 167 7.13 -13.32 -7.60
CA CYS A 167 5.91 -13.91 -8.16
C CYS A 167 6.10 -15.32 -8.74
N GLU A 168 7.32 -15.72 -9.09
CA GLU A 168 7.61 -17.08 -9.59
C GLU A 168 7.65 -18.12 -8.46
N THR A 169 7.89 -17.69 -7.23
CA THR A 169 8.01 -18.56 -6.05
C THR A 169 6.81 -18.47 -5.11
N HIS A 170 5.91 -17.53 -5.34
CA HIS A 170 4.72 -17.31 -4.50
C HIS A 170 3.45 -17.29 -5.37
N PRO A 171 2.36 -17.94 -4.92
CA PRO A 171 1.08 -17.84 -5.62
C PRO A 171 0.52 -16.43 -5.51
N ILE A 172 0.34 -15.75 -6.64
CA ILE A 172 -0.22 -14.40 -6.71
C ILE A 172 -1.55 -14.44 -7.44
N SER A 173 -2.62 -14.05 -6.73
CA SER A 173 -3.95 -13.88 -7.32
C SER A 173 -4.04 -12.55 -8.10
N HIS A 174 -3.62 -11.46 -7.47
CA HIS A 174 -3.67 -10.11 -8.02
C HIS A 174 -2.53 -9.25 -7.49
N LEU A 175 -2.15 -8.24 -8.27
CA LEU A 175 -1.34 -7.11 -7.82
C LEU A 175 -2.27 -5.90 -7.68
N LEU A 176 -2.18 -5.19 -6.55
CA LEU A 176 -2.97 -4.00 -6.27
C LEU A 176 -2.05 -2.82 -5.96
N GLY A 177 -1.98 -1.87 -6.88
CA GLY A 177 -1.31 -0.59 -6.63
C GLY A 177 -2.22 0.43 -5.93
N CYS A 178 -1.73 1.64 -5.74
CA CYS A 178 -2.47 2.66 -5.01
C CYS A 178 -3.27 3.61 -5.90
N HIS A 179 -3.10 3.58 -7.22
CA HIS A 179 -3.80 4.49 -8.14
C HIS A 179 -4.43 3.78 -9.35
N ILE A 180 -5.41 4.46 -9.97
CA ILE A 180 -5.91 4.16 -11.31
C ILE A 180 -5.91 5.48 -12.08
N GLU A 181 -5.10 5.58 -13.13
CA GLU A 181 -5.02 6.77 -13.97
C GLU A 181 -5.29 6.48 -15.45
N MET A 182 -5.55 5.22 -15.79
CA MET A 182 -5.80 4.77 -17.16
C MET A 182 -7.27 4.41 -17.38
N SER A 183 -7.76 4.75 -18.57
CA SER A 183 -9.06 4.25 -19.02
C SER A 183 -8.95 2.81 -19.54
N ILE A 184 -10.11 2.16 -19.69
CA ILE A 184 -10.19 0.84 -20.37
C ILE A 184 -9.81 0.92 -21.86
N TYR A 185 -9.78 2.12 -22.45
CA TYR A 185 -9.40 2.31 -23.84
C TYR A 185 -7.89 2.40 -23.98
N PRO A 186 -7.25 1.58 -24.82
CA PRO A 186 -5.80 1.59 -24.99
C PRO A 186 -5.27 2.98 -25.37
N ARG A 187 -4.21 3.42 -24.71
CA ARG A 187 -3.52 4.71 -24.95
C ARG A 187 -4.36 5.96 -24.66
N LEU A 188 -5.46 5.79 -23.93
CA LEU A 188 -6.27 6.92 -23.49
C LEU A 188 -6.18 7.05 -21.96
N ASP A 189 -5.27 7.90 -21.52
CA ASP A 189 -5.10 8.27 -20.12
C ASP A 189 -6.00 9.46 -19.78
N TYR A 190 -6.28 9.60 -18.49
CA TYR A 190 -6.91 10.83 -18.01
C TYR A 190 -5.88 11.96 -17.93
N LEU A 191 -6.37 13.19 -18.10
CA LEU A 191 -5.55 14.37 -17.88
C LEU A 191 -5.07 14.41 -16.42
N ILE A 192 -3.83 14.82 -16.23
CA ILE A 192 -3.27 15.00 -14.88
C ILE A 192 -4.19 15.93 -14.07
N ARG A 193 -4.51 15.54 -12.83
CA ARG A 193 -5.45 16.20 -11.91
C ARG A 193 -6.91 16.16 -12.35
N SER A 194 -7.30 15.23 -13.19
CA SER A 194 -8.71 15.01 -13.48
C SER A 194 -9.42 14.42 -12.26
N SER A 195 -10.44 15.10 -11.76
CA SER A 195 -11.27 14.61 -10.64
C SER A 195 -12.45 13.74 -11.09
N TYR A 196 -12.64 13.58 -12.40
CA TYR A 196 -13.66 12.74 -13.00
C TYR A 196 -12.99 11.81 -14.02
N GLN A 197 -13.00 10.53 -13.71
CA GLN A 197 -12.33 9.49 -14.46
C GLN A 197 -13.30 8.34 -14.79
N PRO A 198 -14.22 8.55 -15.77
CA PRO A 198 -15.15 7.52 -16.21
C PRO A 198 -14.40 6.42 -16.98
N TYR A 199 -14.87 5.19 -16.87
CA TYR A 199 -14.27 4.05 -17.57
C TYR A 199 -12.82 3.73 -17.12
N GLU A 200 -12.53 3.90 -15.85
CA GLU A 200 -11.24 3.46 -15.26
C GLU A 200 -11.01 1.96 -15.50
N ARG A 201 -9.74 1.58 -15.60
CA ARG A 201 -9.34 0.18 -15.58
C ARG A 201 -9.62 -0.42 -14.20
N PRO A 202 -9.81 -1.76 -14.12
CA PRO A 202 -9.79 -2.42 -12.83
C PRO A 202 -8.44 -2.17 -12.12
N LEU A 203 -8.50 -1.96 -10.80
CA LEU A 203 -7.29 -1.84 -9.98
C LEU A 203 -6.44 -3.11 -10.02
N GLN A 204 -7.11 -4.28 -10.13
CA GLN A 204 -6.46 -5.58 -10.12
C GLN A 204 -5.61 -5.78 -11.37
N MET A 205 -4.33 -5.98 -11.14
CA MET A 205 -3.38 -6.32 -12.19
C MET A 205 -2.88 -7.77 -12.02
N SER A 206 -2.35 -8.32 -13.10
CA SER A 206 -1.84 -9.69 -13.16
C SER A 206 -0.31 -9.74 -13.21
N VAL A 207 0.27 -10.87 -12.83
CA VAL A 207 1.71 -11.13 -13.00
C VAL A 207 2.13 -11.04 -14.47
N ALA A 208 1.25 -11.38 -15.42
CA ALA A 208 1.54 -11.24 -16.85
C ALA A 208 1.72 -9.78 -17.26
N GLN A 209 0.90 -8.86 -16.70
CA GLN A 209 1.07 -7.42 -16.92
C GLN A 209 2.36 -6.89 -16.28
N LEU A 210 2.72 -7.34 -15.06
CA LEU A 210 4.01 -6.99 -14.45
C LEU A 210 5.19 -7.43 -15.35
N LYS A 211 5.15 -8.65 -15.88
CA LYS A 211 6.18 -9.15 -16.81
C LYS A 211 6.28 -8.34 -18.12
N SER A 212 5.23 -7.64 -18.50
CA SER A 212 5.22 -6.83 -19.73
C SER A 212 5.85 -5.43 -19.58
N VAL A 213 6.17 -5.02 -18.36
CA VAL A 213 6.87 -3.74 -18.06
C VAL A 213 8.39 -3.88 -18.21
N ARG A 214 8.90 -5.10 -18.24
CA ARG A 214 10.32 -5.44 -18.36
C ARG A 214 10.93 -5.08 -19.71
#